data_d042baf52a149dafb4c4c73d440b0c72
#
_entry.id   d042baf52a149dafb4c4c73d440b0c72
#
_cell.length_a   1.000
_cell.length_b   1.000
_cell.length_c   1.000
_cell.angle_alpha   90.00
_cell.angle_beta   90.00
_cell.angle_gamma   90.00
#
_symmetry.space_group_name_H-M   'P 1'
#
loop_
_entity.id
_entity.type
_entity.pdbx_description
1 polymer ?
#
loop_
_entity_poly.entity_id
_entity_poly.type
_entity_poly.pdbx_seq_one_letter_code
_entity_poly.pdbx_strand_id
1 'polypeptide(L)' 'MTPYEKFAKKYYNQLRGYTVIDFNLESDPYDDDIIFPTFTMKKVGKTIKVSVSQDEEGNGGGHLFIEEDG' A
#
# COMPACT_ATOMS: atom_id res chain seq x y z
N MET A 1 -23.16 1.66 4.32
CA MET A 1 -21.77 1.64 3.91
C MET A 1 -21.44 2.91 3.12
N THR A 2 -20.39 3.62 3.51
CA THR A 2 -20.01 4.86 2.85
C THR A 2 -19.39 4.57 1.47
N PRO A 3 -19.38 5.55 0.55
CA PRO A 3 -18.68 5.38 -0.73
C PRO A 3 -17.21 5.01 -0.57
N TYR A 4 -16.55 5.57 0.45
CA TYR A 4 -15.16 5.23 0.75
C TYR A 4 -15.00 3.76 1.13
N GLU A 5 -15.89 3.24 1.97
CA GLU A 5 -15.81 1.85 2.40
C GLU A 5 -15.98 0.88 1.21
N LYS A 6 -16.90 1.20 0.30
CA LYS A 6 -17.09 0.39 -0.90
C LYS A 6 -15.84 0.38 -1.77
N PHE A 7 -15.26 1.57 -1.97
CA PHE A 7 -14.03 1.70 -2.74
C PHE A 7 -12.88 0.94 -2.08
N ALA A 8 -12.71 1.14 -0.77
CA ALA A 8 -11.61 0.52 -0.04
C ALA A 8 -11.70 -1.00 -0.06
N LYS A 9 -12.89 -1.56 0.14
CA LYS A 9 -13.07 -3.01 0.08
C LYS A 9 -12.70 -3.58 -1.28
N LYS A 10 -13.10 -2.91 -2.34
CA LYS A 10 -12.77 -3.34 -3.69
C LYS A 10 -11.28 -3.20 -3.97
N TYR A 11 -10.71 -2.07 -3.58
CA TYR A 11 -9.31 -1.78 -3.82
C TYR A 11 -8.38 -2.75 -3.07
N TYR A 12 -8.61 -2.92 -1.76
CA TYR A 12 -7.75 -3.78 -0.95
C TYR A 12 -8.02 -5.27 -1.13
N ASN A 13 -9.16 -5.63 -1.71
CA ASN A 13 -9.45 -7.03 -2.00
C ASN A 13 -8.43 -7.64 -2.94
N GLN A 14 -7.79 -6.85 -3.78
CA GLN A 14 -6.73 -7.32 -4.67
C GLN A 14 -5.51 -7.89 -3.93
N LEU A 15 -5.38 -7.57 -2.64
CA LEU A 15 -4.28 -8.09 -1.82
C LEU A 15 -4.46 -9.54 -1.38
N ARG A 16 -5.66 -10.09 -1.53
CA ARG A 16 -5.91 -11.47 -1.09
C ARG A 16 -5.04 -12.47 -1.83
N GLY A 17 -4.48 -13.40 -1.07
CA GLY A 17 -3.64 -14.46 -1.62
C GLY A 17 -2.18 -14.08 -1.80
N TYR A 18 -1.83 -12.81 -1.57
CA TYR A 18 -0.42 -12.40 -1.61
C TYR A 18 0.26 -12.70 -0.29
N THR A 19 1.56 -13.01 -0.38
CA THR A 19 2.42 -13.23 0.79
C THR A 19 3.47 -12.13 0.84
N VAL A 20 3.67 -11.55 2.02
CA VAL A 20 4.74 -10.57 2.21
C VAL A 20 6.07 -11.32 2.22
N ILE A 21 6.96 -10.97 1.29
CA ILE A 21 8.26 -11.63 1.16
C ILE A 21 9.42 -10.72 1.55
N ASP A 22 9.20 -9.41 1.61
CA ASP A 22 10.25 -8.45 1.95
C ASP A 22 9.62 -7.14 2.38
N PHE A 23 10.40 -6.29 3.04
CA PHE A 23 10.00 -4.94 3.36
C PHE A 23 11.15 -3.97 3.12
N ASN A 24 10.82 -2.70 2.97
CA ASN A 24 11.80 -1.65 2.82
C ASN A 24 11.22 -0.33 3.33
N LEU A 25 12.11 0.60 3.62
CA LEU A 25 11.72 1.97 3.96
C LEU A 25 12.11 2.87 2.81
N GLU A 26 11.13 3.52 2.20
CA GLU A 26 11.37 4.38 1.05
C GLU A 26 11.10 5.83 1.40
N SER A 27 11.97 6.73 0.94
CA SER A 27 11.79 8.16 1.13
C SER A 27 10.84 8.74 0.10
N ASP A 28 10.08 9.75 0.52
CA ASP A 28 9.27 10.53 -0.41
C ASP A 28 10.21 11.25 -1.39
N PRO A 29 9.93 11.22 -2.70
CA PRO A 29 10.78 11.90 -3.68
C PRO A 29 10.84 13.41 -3.51
N TYR A 30 9.88 14.01 -2.82
CA TYR A 30 9.81 15.45 -2.61
C TYR A 30 10.23 15.89 -1.21
N ASP A 31 10.30 14.95 -0.26
CA ASP A 31 10.64 15.27 1.12
C ASP A 31 11.35 14.08 1.77
N ASP A 32 12.67 14.18 1.92
CA ASP A 32 13.49 13.10 2.45
C ASP A 32 13.18 12.76 3.92
N ASP A 33 12.50 13.66 4.62
CA ASP A 33 12.10 13.42 6.02
C ASP A 33 10.87 12.50 6.12
N ILE A 34 10.16 12.30 5.03
CA ILE A 34 9.00 11.42 5.00
C ILE A 34 9.42 10.04 4.51
N ILE A 35 9.22 9.04 5.36
CA ILE A 35 9.61 7.67 5.07
C ILE A 35 8.37 6.78 5.11
N PHE A 36 8.18 5.99 4.06
CA PHE A 36 7.06 5.08 3.94
C PHE A 36 7.51 3.64 4.14
N PRO A 37 6.87 2.87 5.04
CA PRO A 37 7.04 1.43 5.02
C PRO A 37 6.49 0.86 3.71
N THR A 38 7.28 0.04 3.06
CA THR A 38 6.91 -0.58 1.79
C THR A 38 7.12 -2.08 1.88
N PHE A 39 6.10 -2.84 1.51
CA PHE A 39 6.14 -4.28 1.55
C PHE A 39 6.12 -4.83 0.12
N THR A 40 7.01 -5.81 -0.14
CA THR A 40 6.96 -6.56 -1.38
C THR A 40 6.14 -7.81 -1.14
N MET A 41 5.11 -8.00 -1.94
CA MET A 41 4.20 -9.13 -1.79
C MET A 41 4.15 -9.94 -3.08
N LYS A 42 4.06 -11.25 -2.93
CA LYS A 42 4.10 -12.15 -4.07
C LYS A 42 2.94 -13.14 -4.04
N LYS A 43 2.40 -13.39 -5.22
CA LYS A 43 1.46 -14.44 -5.51
C LYS A 43 1.91 -15.11 -6.80
N VAL A 44 1.46 -16.33 -7.06
CA VAL A 44 1.89 -17.07 -8.26
C VAL A 44 1.74 -16.18 -9.51
N GLY A 45 2.86 -15.91 -10.16
CA GLY A 45 2.89 -15.13 -11.39
C GLY A 45 2.78 -13.62 -11.22
N LYS A 46 2.71 -13.12 -9.98
CA LYS A 46 2.57 -11.67 -9.75
C LYS A 46 3.38 -11.20 -8.57
N THR A 47 3.94 -10.00 -8.69
CA THR A 47 4.64 -9.32 -7.61
C THR A 47 4.11 -7.90 -7.52
N ILE A 48 3.83 -7.44 -6.30
CA ILE A 48 3.35 -6.07 -6.07
C ILE A 48 4.16 -5.43 -4.94
N LYS A 49 4.15 -4.10 -4.94
CA LYS A 49 4.65 -3.30 -3.81
C LYS A 49 3.49 -2.60 -3.16
N VAL A 50 3.44 -2.64 -1.85
CA VAL A 50 2.40 -1.97 -1.05
C VAL A 50 3.08 -0.99 -0.12
N SER A 51 2.81 0.29 -0.32
CA SER A 51 3.33 1.36 0.52
C SER A 51 2.25 1.84 1.46
N VAL A 52 2.61 2.02 2.74
CA VAL A 52 1.69 2.51 3.75
C VAL A 52 1.88 4.02 3.87
N SER A 53 0.80 4.77 3.68
CA SER A 53 0.81 6.21 3.79
C SER A 53 -0.30 6.66 4.73
N GLN A 54 -0.03 7.69 5.53
CA GLN A 54 -1.06 8.39 6.27
C GLN A 54 -1.69 9.40 5.33
N ASP A 55 -3.02 9.65 5.45
CA ASP A 55 -3.61 10.70 4.63
C ASP A 55 -3.06 12.06 5.07
N GLU A 56 -3.13 13.05 4.18
CA GLU A 56 -2.54 14.37 4.44
C GLU A 56 -3.13 15.07 5.65
N GLU A 57 -4.35 14.73 6.02
CA GLU A 57 -5.07 15.36 7.13
C GLU A 57 -4.90 14.62 8.44
N GLY A 58 -4.30 13.45 8.42
CA GLY A 58 -4.09 12.65 9.62
C GLY A 58 -5.37 12.15 10.27
N ASN A 59 -6.47 12.11 9.52
CA ASN A 59 -7.79 11.80 10.04
C ASN A 59 -8.22 10.36 9.88
N GLY A 60 -7.33 9.49 9.46
CA GLY A 60 -7.74 8.12 9.17
C GLY A 60 -6.72 7.10 9.56
N GLY A 61 -7.06 5.85 9.34
CA GLY A 61 -6.20 4.71 9.58
C GLY A 61 -5.08 4.53 8.56
N GLY A 62 -4.89 5.49 7.66
CA GLY A 62 -3.89 5.43 6.63
C GLY A 62 -4.43 4.88 5.31
N HIS A 63 -3.55 4.83 4.33
CA HIS A 63 -3.89 4.39 2.98
C HIS A 63 -2.76 3.52 2.45
N LEU A 64 -3.11 2.45 1.75
CA LEU A 64 -2.13 1.58 1.12
C LEU A 64 -2.08 1.87 -0.38
N PHE A 65 -0.90 2.21 -0.87
CA PHE A 65 -0.66 2.33 -2.30
C PHE A 65 -0.15 0.99 -2.82
N ILE A 66 -0.83 0.46 -3.82
CA ILE A 66 -0.51 -0.86 -4.39
C ILE A 66 0.00 -0.64 -5.80
N GLU A 67 1.22 -1.05 -6.07
CA GLU A 67 1.84 -0.95 -7.38
C GLU A 67 2.24 -2.32 -7.89
N GLU A 68 1.95 -2.61 -9.15
CA GLU A 68 2.45 -3.82 -9.78
C GLU A 68 3.93 -3.66 -10.07
N ASP A 69 4.71 -4.67 -9.69
CA ASP A 69 6.15 -4.69 -9.89
C ASP A 69 6.48 -5.75 -10.93
N GLY A 70 6.70 -5.28 -12.08
CA GLY A 70 7.08 -6.13 -13.20
C GLY A 70 5.92 -6.65 -13.98
#